data_3286783447b33abf9cef4ceb2b7a02fc
#
_entry.id   3286783447b33abf9cef4ceb2b7a02fc
#
_cell.length_a   1.000
_cell.length_b   1.000
_cell.length_c   1.000
_cell.angle_alpha   90.00
_cell.angle_beta   90.00
_cell.angle_gamma   90.00
#
_symmetry.space_group_name_H-M   'P 1'
#
loop_
_entity.id
_entity.type
_entity.pdbx_description
1 polymer ?
#
loop_
_entity_poly.entity_id
_entity_poly.type
_entity_poly.pdbx_seq_one_letter_code
_entity_poly.pdbx_strand_id
1 'polypeptide(L)'
;MERKTIIQKRFINQRLAETTWLTSPEEVVFHFGAMQSQNYGQSLWAVGSRLITPNEQTVKQAIDEGEIIRTWLLRGTIHLFSARDYHWLMDLIAPRIDKICKPYRTKLGLTEDILSKSTEVVKTLVEENAITRKDLAQNLAKHGLPSTGIPFAQLLVYLSSRKIICSGPDETFRNTSHILTPEYIYTREEALKELAKRYIQSHAPATLKDFCFWSGLTVTDAKIALEDFTKEGDFYLSSAMEKNSPVHTVPLAGFDEWIIGYIDRSIVLPEEWHEAIITKNGIFRPAIISAGQVVDKWEKPKKKAELTGDYWNRYIQFRNML
;
A
#
# COMPACT_ATOMS: atom_id res chain seq x y z
N MET A 1 22.01 12.24 11.91
CA MET A 1 22.07 10.73 12.04
C MET A 1 22.87 10.18 10.88
N GLU A 2 23.74 9.18 11.13
CA GLU A 2 24.56 8.54 10.09
C GLU A 2 23.69 7.64 9.17
N ARG A 3 24.04 7.57 7.88
CA ARG A 3 23.34 6.76 6.86
C ARG A 3 23.15 5.29 7.29
N LYS A 4 24.21 4.67 7.82
CA LYS A 4 24.19 3.27 8.29
C LYS A 4 23.17 3.06 9.40
N THR A 5 23.09 3.99 10.34
CA THR A 5 22.11 3.96 11.44
C THR A 5 20.68 4.10 10.92
N ILE A 6 20.45 4.99 9.95
CA ILE A 6 19.13 5.16 9.32
C ILE A 6 18.70 3.87 8.63
N ILE A 7 19.58 3.28 7.82
CA ILE A 7 19.31 2.02 7.11
C ILE A 7 18.96 0.91 8.11
N GLN A 8 19.75 0.73 9.16
CA GLN A 8 19.53 -0.33 10.15
C GLN A 8 18.20 -0.17 10.87
N LYS A 9 17.88 1.05 11.33
CA LYS A 9 16.61 1.33 12.02
C LYS A 9 15.41 1.12 11.09
N ARG A 10 15.46 1.61 9.84
CA ARG A 10 14.42 1.37 8.84
C ARG A 10 14.24 -0.12 8.53
N PHE A 11 15.33 -0.88 8.41
CA PHE A 11 15.30 -2.31 8.12
C PHE A 11 14.55 -3.12 9.20
N ILE A 12 14.78 -2.77 10.47
CA ILE A 12 14.08 -3.32 11.63
C ILE A 12 12.61 -2.90 11.64
N ASN A 13 12.35 -1.59 11.51
CA ASN A 13 11.00 -1.04 11.58
C ASN A 13 10.11 -1.52 10.44
N GLN A 14 10.66 -1.69 9.24
CA GLN A 14 9.94 -2.25 8.08
C GLN A 14 9.84 -3.77 8.09
N ARG A 15 10.18 -4.44 9.21
CA ARG A 15 10.03 -5.90 9.36
C ARG A 15 10.80 -6.71 8.31
N LEU A 16 11.91 -6.17 7.82
CA LEU A 16 12.80 -6.90 6.90
C LEU A 16 13.83 -7.74 7.67
N ALA A 17 14.13 -7.39 8.93
CA ALA A 17 15.00 -8.15 9.80
C ALA A 17 14.28 -9.40 10.35
N GLU A 18 14.96 -10.55 10.34
CA GLU A 18 14.40 -11.85 10.76
C GLU A 18 13.79 -11.82 12.17
N THR A 19 14.46 -11.15 13.10
CA THR A 19 13.99 -11.02 14.50
C THR A 19 12.70 -10.20 14.64
N THR A 20 12.19 -9.64 13.56
CA THR A 20 11.04 -8.72 13.56
C THR A 20 9.87 -9.18 12.68
N TRP A 21 10.00 -10.31 11.99
CA TRP A 21 8.92 -10.85 11.15
C TRP A 21 7.66 -11.12 11.95
N LEU A 22 6.52 -11.01 11.30
CA LEU A 22 5.19 -11.11 11.89
C LEU A 22 4.53 -12.45 11.57
N THR A 23 3.49 -12.81 12.32
CA THR A 23 2.86 -14.14 12.24
C THR A 23 1.77 -14.20 11.16
N SER A 24 1.04 -13.11 10.95
CA SER A 24 -0.06 -13.06 9.99
C SER A 24 0.07 -11.94 8.96
N PRO A 25 -0.51 -12.11 7.76
CA PRO A 25 -0.56 -11.05 6.74
C PRO A 25 -1.26 -9.78 7.23
N GLU A 26 -2.31 -9.92 8.02
CA GLU A 26 -3.05 -8.80 8.58
C GLU A 26 -2.18 -7.97 9.54
N GLU A 27 -1.40 -8.61 10.42
CA GLU A 27 -0.45 -7.92 11.29
C GLU A 27 0.59 -7.10 10.50
N VAL A 28 1.02 -7.59 9.33
CA VAL A 28 1.95 -6.85 8.48
C VAL A 28 1.32 -5.56 8.00
N VAL A 29 0.14 -5.63 7.35
CA VAL A 29 -0.50 -4.43 6.82
C VAL A 29 -0.99 -3.49 7.93
N PHE A 30 -1.40 -4.02 9.07
CA PHE A 30 -1.76 -3.25 10.26
C PHE A 30 -0.55 -2.46 10.81
N HIS A 31 0.63 -3.08 10.87
CA HIS A 31 1.86 -2.43 11.29
C HIS A 31 2.23 -1.24 10.40
N PHE A 32 2.06 -1.36 9.09
CA PHE A 32 2.35 -0.29 8.14
C PHE A 32 1.23 0.78 8.08
N GLY A 33 0.02 0.44 8.50
CA GLY A 33 -1.19 1.26 8.29
C GLY A 33 -1.70 1.21 6.85
N ALA A 34 -0.80 1.26 5.85
CA ALA A 34 -1.13 1.05 4.44
C ALA A 34 0.13 0.66 3.66
N MET A 35 0.01 -0.28 2.72
CA MET A 35 1.08 -0.71 1.81
C MET A 35 0.61 -0.57 0.36
N GLN A 36 1.40 0.05 -0.51
CA GLN A 36 0.98 0.26 -1.89
C GLN A 36 0.84 -1.06 -2.66
N SER A 37 -0.27 -1.22 -3.40
CA SER A 37 -0.66 -2.45 -4.11
C SER A 37 -1.04 -2.20 -5.57
N GLN A 38 -0.24 -1.40 -6.29
CA GLN A 38 -0.47 -1.12 -7.72
C GLN A 38 -0.28 -2.37 -8.58
N ASN A 39 0.62 -3.25 -8.21
CA ASN A 39 0.78 -4.58 -8.80
C ASN A 39 0.39 -5.62 -7.75
N TYR A 40 -0.72 -6.32 -7.97
CA TYR A 40 -1.27 -7.29 -7.04
C TYR A 40 -0.26 -8.37 -6.66
N GLY A 41 0.33 -9.06 -7.64
CA GLY A 41 1.28 -10.15 -7.37
C GLY A 41 2.54 -9.68 -6.63
N GLN A 42 3.00 -8.45 -6.88
CA GLN A 42 4.13 -7.88 -6.14
C GLN A 42 3.75 -7.49 -4.71
N SER A 43 2.53 -6.98 -4.50
CA SER A 43 2.07 -6.63 -3.15
C SER A 43 1.88 -7.86 -2.26
N LEU A 44 1.53 -9.02 -2.81
CA LEU A 44 1.51 -10.27 -2.07
C LEU A 44 2.91 -10.61 -1.52
N TRP A 45 3.96 -10.43 -2.34
CA TRP A 45 5.34 -10.63 -1.90
C TRP A 45 5.80 -9.55 -0.90
N ALA A 46 5.41 -8.29 -1.09
CA ALA A 46 5.71 -7.24 -0.13
C ALA A 46 5.23 -7.59 1.28
N VAL A 47 4.03 -8.18 1.41
CA VAL A 47 3.52 -8.71 2.68
C VAL A 47 4.27 -9.99 3.07
N GLY A 48 4.37 -10.97 2.15
CA GLY A 48 4.96 -12.28 2.41
C GLY A 48 6.42 -12.23 2.86
N SER A 49 7.21 -11.27 2.37
CA SER A 49 8.61 -11.09 2.76
C SER A 49 8.80 -10.71 4.24
N ARG A 50 7.75 -10.28 4.91
CA ARG A 50 7.72 -9.83 6.31
C ARG A 50 7.08 -10.84 7.28
N LEU A 51 6.70 -12.03 6.77
CA LEU A 51 6.10 -13.10 7.57
C LEU A 51 7.16 -14.08 8.10
N ILE A 52 6.96 -14.65 9.28
CA ILE A 52 7.77 -15.74 9.81
C ILE A 52 7.75 -16.92 8.83
N THR A 53 6.55 -17.28 8.36
CA THR A 53 6.35 -18.34 7.36
C THR A 53 5.77 -17.73 6.10
N PRO A 54 6.62 -17.32 5.12
CA PRO A 54 6.14 -16.72 3.88
C PRO A 54 5.35 -17.72 3.04
N ASN A 55 4.12 -17.37 2.70
CA ASN A 55 3.23 -18.19 1.88
C ASN A 55 2.28 -17.28 1.09
N GLU A 56 2.26 -17.44 -0.24
CA GLU A 56 1.42 -16.62 -1.14
C GLU A 56 -0.06 -16.86 -0.92
N GLN A 57 -0.43 -18.14 -0.72
CA GLN A 57 -1.82 -18.51 -0.53
C GLN A 57 -2.40 -17.92 0.76
N THR A 58 -1.63 -17.90 1.85
CA THR A 58 -2.06 -17.28 3.11
C THR A 58 -2.33 -15.79 2.96
N VAL A 59 -1.49 -15.07 2.19
CA VAL A 59 -1.73 -13.63 1.93
C VAL A 59 -2.97 -13.43 1.06
N LYS A 60 -3.17 -14.24 0.02
CA LYS A 60 -4.39 -14.20 -0.80
C LYS A 60 -5.64 -14.47 0.03
N GLN A 61 -5.62 -15.51 0.85
CA GLN A 61 -6.73 -15.89 1.71
C GLN A 61 -7.14 -14.74 2.65
N ALA A 62 -6.18 -14.05 3.29
CA ALA A 62 -6.48 -12.90 4.15
C ALA A 62 -7.18 -11.75 3.40
N ILE A 63 -6.87 -11.55 2.09
CA ILE A 63 -7.55 -10.57 1.24
C ILE A 63 -8.95 -11.07 0.86
N ASP A 64 -9.08 -12.34 0.48
CA ASP A 64 -10.33 -12.93 0.02
C ASP A 64 -11.37 -13.03 1.16
N GLU A 65 -10.93 -13.37 2.37
CA GLU A 65 -11.75 -13.40 3.58
C GLU A 65 -12.07 -12.00 4.12
N GLY A 66 -11.35 -10.98 3.67
CA GLY A 66 -11.61 -9.59 4.04
C GLY A 66 -10.93 -9.13 5.32
N GLU A 67 -9.95 -9.86 5.82
CA GLU A 67 -9.06 -9.39 6.90
C GLU A 67 -8.19 -8.23 6.43
N ILE A 68 -7.80 -8.28 5.15
CA ILE A 68 -7.06 -7.24 4.46
C ILE A 68 -7.95 -6.64 3.37
N ILE A 69 -8.07 -5.34 3.38
CA ILE A 69 -8.78 -4.58 2.35
C ILE A 69 -7.78 -4.08 1.30
N ARG A 70 -8.13 -4.27 0.03
CA ARG A 70 -7.42 -3.67 -1.09
C ARG A 70 -8.33 -2.68 -1.79
N THR A 71 -8.00 -1.39 -1.74
CA THR A 71 -8.79 -0.34 -2.40
C THR A 71 -7.95 0.93 -2.62
N TRP A 72 -8.54 1.93 -3.29
CA TRP A 72 -7.88 3.25 -3.45
C TRP A 72 -7.86 3.99 -2.13
N LEU A 73 -6.66 4.39 -1.70
CA LEU A 73 -6.44 5.07 -0.43
C LEU A 73 -5.44 6.23 -0.61
N LEU A 74 -4.29 6.20 0.01
CA LEU A 74 -3.32 7.30 0.03
C LEU A 74 -2.97 7.76 -1.39
N ARG A 75 -2.96 9.07 -1.59
CA ARG A 75 -2.65 9.71 -2.89
C ARG A 75 -3.55 9.26 -4.06
N GLY A 76 -4.64 8.53 -3.79
CA GLY A 76 -5.50 7.97 -4.83
C GLY A 76 -4.90 6.75 -5.57
N THR A 77 -3.92 6.08 -4.97
CA THR A 77 -3.37 4.80 -5.45
C THR A 77 -3.93 3.63 -4.66
N ILE A 78 -3.82 2.41 -5.21
CA ILE A 78 -4.34 1.21 -4.55
C ILE A 78 -3.40 0.78 -3.42
N HIS A 79 -3.98 0.46 -2.26
CA HIS A 79 -3.25 0.00 -1.07
C HIS A 79 -3.89 -1.23 -0.45
N LEU A 80 -3.07 -2.00 0.27
CA LEU A 80 -3.49 -3.00 1.25
C LEU A 80 -3.44 -2.37 2.64
N PHE A 81 -4.46 -2.63 3.45
CA PHE A 81 -4.52 -2.23 4.86
C PHE A 81 -5.49 -3.13 5.63
N SER A 82 -5.41 -3.13 6.95
CA SER A 82 -6.27 -3.96 7.79
C SER A 82 -7.74 -3.52 7.68
N ALA A 83 -8.66 -4.49 7.66
CA ALA A 83 -10.09 -4.22 7.69
C ALA A 83 -10.51 -3.46 8.95
N ARG A 84 -9.79 -3.64 10.07
CA ARG A 84 -10.01 -2.88 11.33
C ARG A 84 -9.84 -1.38 11.14
N ASP A 85 -8.98 -0.98 10.20
CA ASP A 85 -8.65 0.42 9.93
C ASP A 85 -9.51 1.05 8.83
N TYR A 86 -10.36 0.26 8.15
CA TYR A 86 -11.10 0.70 6.96
C TYR A 86 -11.88 1.99 7.15
N HIS A 87 -12.70 2.05 8.19
CA HIS A 87 -13.64 3.16 8.37
C HIS A 87 -12.90 4.48 8.62
N TRP A 88 -12.01 4.52 9.61
CA TRP A 88 -11.33 5.75 9.97
C TRP A 88 -10.32 6.21 8.90
N LEU A 89 -9.63 5.28 8.23
CA LEU A 89 -8.74 5.61 7.12
C LEU A 89 -9.51 6.21 5.94
N MET A 90 -10.62 5.58 5.56
CA MET A 90 -11.46 6.10 4.48
C MET A 90 -12.06 7.46 4.85
N ASP A 91 -12.53 7.64 6.08
CA ASP A 91 -13.09 8.92 6.53
C ASP A 91 -12.05 10.04 6.57
N LEU A 92 -10.79 9.72 6.92
CA LEU A 92 -9.68 10.68 6.91
C LEU A 92 -9.25 11.05 5.49
N ILE A 93 -9.12 10.06 4.59
CA ILE A 93 -8.40 10.21 3.30
C ILE A 93 -9.35 10.47 2.13
N ALA A 94 -10.54 9.86 2.09
CA ALA A 94 -11.45 9.97 0.94
C ALA A 94 -11.86 11.42 0.59
N PRO A 95 -12.13 12.33 1.54
CA PRO A 95 -12.46 13.72 1.23
C PRO A 95 -11.34 14.43 0.45
N ARG A 96 -10.08 14.11 0.77
CA ARG A 96 -8.92 14.67 0.08
C ARG A 96 -8.74 14.10 -1.33
N ILE A 97 -8.92 12.79 -1.49
CA ILE A 97 -8.91 12.15 -2.83
C ILE A 97 -10.00 12.79 -3.69
N ASP A 98 -11.20 12.93 -3.17
CA ASP A 98 -12.32 13.54 -3.89
C ASP A 98 -11.99 14.96 -4.35
N LYS A 99 -11.45 15.79 -3.45
CA LYS A 99 -11.05 17.17 -3.75
C LYS A 99 -9.98 17.25 -4.85
N ILE A 100 -8.97 16.36 -4.82
CA ILE A 100 -7.88 16.33 -5.79
C ILE A 100 -8.36 15.80 -7.15
N CYS A 101 -9.20 14.77 -7.17
CA CYS A 101 -9.65 14.12 -8.39
C CYS A 101 -10.83 14.84 -9.06
N LYS A 102 -11.63 15.63 -8.33
CA LYS A 102 -12.82 16.30 -8.87
C LYS A 102 -12.56 17.15 -10.12
N PRO A 103 -11.54 18.04 -10.17
CA PRO A 103 -11.26 18.83 -11.38
C PRO A 103 -10.90 17.97 -12.59
N TYR A 104 -10.21 16.86 -12.36
CA TYR A 104 -9.84 15.92 -13.42
C TYR A 104 -11.05 15.11 -13.91
N ARG A 105 -11.90 14.63 -13.01
CA ARG A 105 -13.18 13.99 -13.37
C ARG A 105 -14.06 14.91 -14.21
N THR A 106 -14.16 16.18 -13.83
CA THR A 106 -14.93 17.18 -14.60
C THR A 106 -14.40 17.33 -16.03
N LYS A 107 -13.06 17.39 -16.21
CA LYS A 107 -12.44 17.44 -17.56
C LYS A 107 -12.71 16.20 -18.39
N LEU A 108 -12.91 15.06 -17.76
CA LEU A 108 -13.26 13.79 -18.41
C LEU A 108 -14.76 13.64 -18.69
N GLY A 109 -15.57 14.66 -18.40
CA GLY A 109 -17.02 14.61 -18.60
C GLY A 109 -17.77 13.75 -17.57
N LEU A 110 -17.16 13.38 -16.44
CA LEU A 110 -17.81 12.66 -15.35
C LEU A 110 -18.66 13.63 -14.52
N THR A 111 -19.86 13.95 -15.03
CA THR A 111 -20.83 14.81 -14.34
C THR A 111 -21.41 14.12 -13.10
N GLU A 112 -22.02 14.88 -12.19
CA GLU A 112 -22.69 14.33 -11.01
C GLU A 112 -23.83 13.36 -11.39
N ASP A 113 -24.55 13.61 -12.52
CA ASP A 113 -25.57 12.69 -13.06
C ASP A 113 -24.95 11.35 -13.48
N ILE A 114 -23.84 11.37 -14.21
CA ILE A 114 -23.12 10.14 -14.60
C ILE A 114 -22.60 9.39 -13.37
N LEU A 115 -22.02 10.10 -12.40
CA LEU A 115 -21.52 9.50 -11.17
C LEU A 115 -22.62 8.88 -10.33
N SER A 116 -23.79 9.55 -10.21
CA SER A 116 -24.95 9.04 -9.50
C SER A 116 -25.52 7.79 -10.17
N LYS A 117 -25.78 7.84 -11.49
CA LYS A 117 -26.27 6.69 -12.27
C LYS A 117 -25.31 5.51 -12.19
N SER A 118 -24.02 5.76 -12.31
CA SER A 118 -22.99 4.72 -12.19
C SER A 118 -23.01 4.08 -10.81
N THR A 119 -23.19 4.88 -9.76
CA THR A 119 -23.26 4.40 -8.38
C THR A 119 -24.44 3.45 -8.18
N GLU A 120 -25.64 3.81 -8.65
CA GLU A 120 -26.83 2.95 -8.51
C GLU A 120 -26.64 1.61 -9.29
N VAL A 121 -26.17 1.67 -10.51
CA VAL A 121 -25.89 0.44 -11.30
C VAL A 121 -24.87 -0.43 -10.58
N VAL A 122 -23.77 0.14 -10.08
CA VAL A 122 -22.72 -0.64 -9.41
C VAL A 122 -23.18 -1.22 -8.09
N LYS A 123 -23.93 -0.47 -7.27
CA LYS A 123 -24.54 -0.99 -6.03
C LYS A 123 -25.35 -2.25 -6.28
N THR A 124 -26.25 -2.24 -7.29
CA THR A 124 -27.06 -3.40 -7.65
C THR A 124 -26.20 -4.58 -8.09
N LEU A 125 -25.15 -4.32 -8.89
CA LEU A 125 -24.28 -5.38 -9.42
C LEU A 125 -23.43 -6.07 -8.33
N VAL A 126 -23.06 -5.37 -7.28
CA VAL A 126 -22.21 -5.92 -6.19
C VAL A 126 -23.00 -6.25 -4.92
N GLU A 127 -24.34 -6.20 -4.96
CA GLU A 127 -25.19 -6.40 -3.78
C GLU A 127 -25.03 -7.79 -3.18
N GLU A 128 -25.11 -8.83 -4.01
CA GLU A 128 -25.04 -10.23 -3.57
C GLU A 128 -23.70 -10.90 -3.92
N ASN A 129 -23.05 -10.49 -5.01
CA ASN A 129 -21.88 -11.19 -5.53
C ASN A 129 -20.76 -10.22 -5.91
N ALA A 130 -19.53 -10.71 -5.78
CA ALA A 130 -18.37 -10.03 -6.33
C ALA A 130 -18.40 -10.07 -7.87
N ILE A 131 -17.93 -9.01 -8.52
CA ILE A 131 -17.95 -8.87 -9.99
C ILE A 131 -16.53 -8.62 -10.54
N THR A 132 -16.19 -9.26 -11.66
CA THR A 132 -14.92 -9.00 -12.31
C THR A 132 -14.87 -7.58 -12.90
N ARG A 133 -13.67 -7.02 -13.04
CA ARG A 133 -13.48 -5.72 -13.72
C ARG A 133 -14.05 -5.72 -15.12
N LYS A 134 -13.96 -6.85 -15.85
CA LYS A 134 -14.48 -7.02 -17.21
C LYS A 134 -16.02 -6.97 -17.23
N ASP A 135 -16.67 -7.74 -16.36
CA ASP A 135 -18.13 -7.80 -16.32
C ASP A 135 -18.73 -6.49 -15.82
N LEU A 136 -18.09 -5.84 -14.83
CA LEU A 136 -18.46 -4.50 -14.40
C LEU A 136 -18.41 -3.50 -15.55
N ALA A 137 -17.33 -3.49 -16.33
CA ALA A 137 -17.19 -2.65 -17.52
C ALA A 137 -18.28 -2.91 -18.54
N GLN A 138 -18.57 -4.18 -18.84
CA GLN A 138 -19.63 -4.58 -19.80
C GLN A 138 -21.02 -4.11 -19.35
N ASN A 139 -21.33 -4.24 -18.05
CA ASN A 139 -22.62 -3.80 -17.54
C ASN A 139 -22.76 -2.27 -17.57
N LEU A 140 -21.72 -1.52 -17.18
CA LEU A 140 -21.73 -0.06 -17.30
C LEU A 140 -21.91 0.39 -18.74
N ALA A 141 -21.26 -0.30 -19.72
CA ALA A 141 -21.42 0.00 -21.16
C ALA A 141 -22.87 -0.16 -21.64
N LYS A 142 -23.62 -1.16 -21.18
CA LYS A 142 -25.04 -1.37 -21.51
C LYS A 142 -25.91 -0.18 -21.10
N HIS A 143 -25.50 0.56 -20.10
CA HIS A 143 -26.17 1.76 -19.59
C HIS A 143 -25.61 3.07 -20.16
N GLY A 144 -24.67 3.01 -21.13
CA GLY A 144 -24.00 4.19 -21.69
C GLY A 144 -23.10 4.92 -20.70
N LEU A 145 -22.62 4.21 -19.66
CA LEU A 145 -21.80 4.76 -18.59
C LEU A 145 -20.30 4.49 -18.85
N PRO A 146 -19.39 5.24 -18.19
CA PRO A 146 -17.94 5.07 -18.35
C PRO A 146 -17.50 3.63 -18.06
N SER A 147 -16.94 2.95 -19.06
CA SER A 147 -16.60 1.51 -19.01
C SER A 147 -15.20 1.18 -19.50
N THR A 148 -14.46 2.17 -20.03
CA THR A 148 -13.11 1.95 -20.57
C THR A 148 -12.18 3.14 -20.26
N GLY A 149 -10.88 2.91 -20.35
CA GLY A 149 -9.87 3.95 -20.29
C GLY A 149 -9.83 4.71 -18.96
N ILE A 150 -9.40 5.97 -19.04
CA ILE A 150 -9.22 6.85 -17.87
C ILE A 150 -10.56 7.19 -17.19
N PRO A 151 -11.66 7.48 -17.90
CA PRO A 151 -12.95 7.74 -17.25
C PRO A 151 -13.42 6.58 -16.37
N PHE A 152 -13.28 5.33 -16.83
CA PHE A 152 -13.60 4.16 -16.02
C PHE A 152 -12.70 4.03 -14.78
N ALA A 153 -11.39 4.24 -14.95
CA ALA A 153 -10.47 4.22 -13.81
C ALA A 153 -10.84 5.28 -12.76
N GLN A 154 -11.20 6.51 -13.18
CA GLN A 154 -11.63 7.58 -12.29
C GLN A 154 -12.98 7.30 -11.63
N LEU A 155 -13.88 6.60 -12.31
CA LEU A 155 -15.13 6.12 -11.71
C LEU A 155 -14.85 5.11 -10.59
N LEU A 156 -13.93 4.16 -10.78
CA LEU A 156 -13.56 3.21 -9.74
C LEU A 156 -12.94 3.90 -8.52
N VAL A 157 -12.07 4.89 -8.72
CA VAL A 157 -11.54 5.73 -7.61
C VAL A 157 -12.69 6.40 -6.86
N TYR A 158 -13.66 6.99 -7.58
CA TYR A 158 -14.82 7.65 -7.00
C TYR A 158 -15.67 6.68 -6.17
N LEU A 159 -16.04 5.54 -6.74
CA LEU A 159 -16.87 4.52 -6.07
C LEU A 159 -16.18 3.99 -4.79
N SER A 160 -14.87 3.76 -4.86
CA SER A 160 -14.09 3.34 -3.70
C SER A 160 -14.03 4.40 -2.63
N SER A 161 -13.78 5.66 -3.00
CA SER A 161 -13.76 6.78 -2.04
C SER A 161 -15.12 7.04 -1.38
N ARG A 162 -16.22 6.62 -2.03
CA ARG A 162 -17.59 6.65 -1.48
C ARG A 162 -17.94 5.39 -0.68
N LYS A 163 -16.99 4.51 -0.44
CA LYS A 163 -17.20 3.24 0.27
C LYS A 163 -18.26 2.34 -0.40
N ILE A 164 -18.38 2.39 -1.74
CA ILE A 164 -19.34 1.55 -2.49
C ILE A 164 -18.72 0.20 -2.81
N ILE A 165 -17.44 0.20 -3.23
CA ILE A 165 -16.70 -1.00 -3.60
C ILE A 165 -15.32 -1.05 -2.98
N CYS A 166 -14.83 -2.27 -2.77
CA CYS A 166 -13.42 -2.60 -2.55
C CYS A 166 -13.08 -3.84 -3.37
N SER A 167 -11.80 -4.25 -3.40
CA SER A 167 -11.44 -5.53 -4.03
C SER A 167 -12.03 -6.70 -3.24
N GLY A 168 -12.51 -7.68 -3.98
CA GLY A 168 -12.95 -8.97 -3.50
C GLY A 168 -11.98 -10.09 -3.88
N PRO A 169 -12.42 -11.37 -3.71
CA PRO A 169 -11.66 -12.54 -4.13
C PRO A 169 -11.24 -12.44 -5.61
N ASP A 170 -10.06 -13.00 -5.92
CA ASP A 170 -9.55 -13.07 -7.30
C ASP A 170 -9.54 -11.73 -8.05
N GLU A 171 -9.18 -10.63 -7.38
CA GLU A 171 -9.16 -9.26 -7.92
C GLU A 171 -10.51 -8.77 -8.48
N THR A 172 -11.62 -9.34 -8.04
CA THR A 172 -12.97 -8.83 -8.31
C THR A 172 -13.26 -7.55 -7.51
N PHE A 173 -14.43 -6.96 -7.74
CA PHE A 173 -15.00 -5.91 -6.88
C PHE A 173 -16.19 -6.47 -6.12
N ARG A 174 -16.29 -6.12 -4.85
CA ARG A 174 -17.44 -6.42 -3.98
C ARG A 174 -17.89 -5.15 -3.24
N ASN A 175 -19.12 -5.17 -2.72
CA ASN A 175 -19.57 -4.10 -1.83
C ASN A 175 -18.75 -4.10 -0.51
N THR A 176 -18.89 -3.06 0.28
CA THR A 176 -18.15 -2.89 1.55
C THR A 176 -18.96 -3.29 2.78
N SER A 177 -20.18 -3.82 2.61
CA SER A 177 -21.09 -4.16 3.72
C SER A 177 -20.57 -5.30 4.62
N HIS A 178 -19.65 -6.13 4.08
CA HIS A 178 -19.00 -7.20 4.84
C HIS A 178 -17.92 -6.68 5.80
N ILE A 179 -17.51 -5.42 5.67
CA ILE A 179 -16.51 -4.82 6.53
C ILE A 179 -17.19 -4.45 7.85
N LEU A 180 -16.71 -5.05 8.92
CA LEU A 180 -17.30 -4.90 10.24
C LEU A 180 -17.40 -3.44 10.68
N THR A 181 -18.35 -3.16 11.55
CA THR A 181 -18.47 -1.87 12.23
C THR A 181 -17.13 -1.52 12.90
N PRO A 182 -16.68 -0.26 12.82
CA PRO A 182 -15.38 0.11 13.36
C PRO A 182 -15.30 -0.16 14.86
N GLU A 183 -14.19 -0.77 15.26
CA GLU A 183 -13.86 -0.98 16.67
C GLU A 183 -13.60 0.37 17.37
N TYR A 184 -13.08 1.35 16.61
CA TYR A 184 -12.74 2.69 17.10
C TYR A 184 -13.34 3.77 16.22
N ILE A 185 -13.93 4.78 16.86
CA ILE A 185 -14.36 6.01 16.21
C ILE A 185 -13.37 7.11 16.59
N TYR A 186 -12.55 7.53 15.63
CA TYR A 186 -11.60 8.61 15.82
C TYR A 186 -12.17 9.95 15.39
N THR A 187 -11.89 10.99 16.17
CA THR A 187 -11.95 12.37 15.66
C THR A 187 -10.91 12.53 14.54
N ARG A 188 -11.04 13.58 13.74
CA ARG A 188 -10.04 13.82 12.66
C ARG A 188 -8.62 13.94 13.19
N GLU A 189 -8.41 14.58 14.33
CA GLU A 189 -7.09 14.74 14.92
C GLU A 189 -6.53 13.40 15.42
N GLU A 190 -7.31 12.60 16.10
CA GLU A 190 -6.92 11.26 16.52
C GLU A 190 -6.57 10.37 15.33
N ALA A 191 -7.34 10.43 14.23
CA ALA A 191 -7.06 9.70 13.00
C ALA A 191 -5.74 10.16 12.35
N LEU A 192 -5.43 11.46 12.36
CA LEU A 192 -4.15 12.00 11.89
C LEU A 192 -2.98 11.46 12.73
N LYS A 193 -3.12 11.47 14.05
CA LYS A 193 -2.10 10.97 14.99
C LYS A 193 -1.91 9.46 14.87
N GLU A 194 -2.98 8.70 14.72
CA GLU A 194 -2.90 7.25 14.52
C GLU A 194 -2.21 6.91 13.18
N LEU A 195 -2.53 7.62 12.09
CA LEU A 195 -1.85 7.43 10.81
C LEU A 195 -0.35 7.74 10.91
N ALA A 196 0.02 8.81 11.59
CA ALA A 196 1.41 9.16 11.84
C ALA A 196 2.12 8.12 12.70
N LYS A 197 1.46 7.59 13.73
CA LYS A 197 1.98 6.53 14.59
C LYS A 197 2.33 5.28 13.79
N ARG A 198 1.42 4.80 12.90
CA ARG A 198 1.67 3.65 12.01
C ARG A 198 2.86 3.92 11.10
N TYR A 199 2.92 5.10 10.48
CA TYR A 199 4.01 5.48 9.61
C TYR A 199 5.35 5.54 10.37
N ILE A 200 5.41 6.20 11.53
CA ILE A 200 6.65 6.31 12.31
C ILE A 200 7.09 4.96 12.85
N GLN A 201 6.17 4.11 13.30
CA GLN A 201 6.50 2.75 13.76
C GLN A 201 7.10 1.89 12.65
N SER A 202 6.68 2.06 11.42
CA SER A 202 7.12 1.25 10.28
C SER A 202 8.25 1.89 9.46
N HIS A 203 8.34 3.23 9.38
CA HIS A 203 9.24 3.92 8.46
C HIS A 203 10.35 4.74 9.12
N ALA A 204 10.29 4.98 10.45
CA ALA A 204 11.32 5.79 11.12
C ALA A 204 12.72 5.14 11.02
N PRO A 205 13.79 5.96 10.95
CA PRO A 205 13.80 7.44 10.94
C PRO A 205 13.23 8.04 9.64
N ALA A 206 12.28 8.96 9.76
CA ALA A 206 11.61 9.58 8.62
C ALA A 206 11.39 11.08 8.86
N THR A 207 11.34 11.86 7.79
CA THR A 207 11.14 13.31 7.86
C THR A 207 9.67 13.69 7.72
N LEU A 208 9.32 14.94 8.06
CA LEU A 208 8.01 15.52 7.76
C LEU A 208 7.67 15.42 6.26
N LYS A 209 8.67 15.65 5.39
CA LYS A 209 8.50 15.57 3.93
C LYS A 209 8.18 14.14 3.48
N ASP A 210 8.82 13.14 4.07
CA ASP A 210 8.54 11.73 3.79
C ASP A 210 7.10 11.38 4.16
N PHE A 211 6.65 11.77 5.36
CA PHE A 211 5.27 11.52 5.80
C PHE A 211 4.23 12.24 4.93
N CYS A 212 4.46 13.50 4.59
CA CYS A 212 3.59 14.22 3.64
C CYS A 212 3.52 13.52 2.28
N PHE A 213 4.67 13.08 1.77
CA PHE A 213 4.75 12.37 0.50
C PHE A 213 4.01 11.04 0.55
N TRP A 214 4.24 10.22 1.58
CA TRP A 214 3.64 8.90 1.74
C TRP A 214 2.11 8.99 1.96
N SER A 215 1.67 9.82 2.91
CA SER A 215 0.26 9.94 3.27
C SER A 215 -0.57 10.75 2.27
N GLY A 216 0.07 11.67 1.54
CA GLY A 216 -0.61 12.68 0.71
C GLY A 216 -1.30 13.78 1.51
N LEU A 217 -1.10 13.87 2.82
CA LEU A 217 -1.67 14.90 3.68
C LEU A 217 -1.04 16.28 3.41
N THR A 218 -1.71 17.33 3.88
CA THR A 218 -1.13 18.69 3.86
C THR A 218 -0.01 18.79 4.89
N VAL A 219 0.90 19.73 4.70
CA VAL A 219 1.95 20.01 5.70
C VAL A 219 1.34 20.40 7.05
N THR A 220 0.22 21.10 7.06
CA THR A 220 -0.51 21.47 8.29
C THR A 220 -1.02 20.24 9.02
N ASP A 221 -1.72 19.33 8.33
CA ASP A 221 -2.22 18.08 8.92
C ASP A 221 -1.06 17.20 9.40
N ALA A 222 0.01 17.11 8.61
CA ALA A 222 1.18 16.31 8.97
C ALA A 222 1.93 16.85 10.21
N LYS A 223 1.95 18.16 10.41
CA LYS A 223 2.53 18.76 11.63
C LYS A 223 1.69 18.41 12.88
N ILE A 224 0.36 18.48 12.78
CA ILE A 224 -0.54 18.04 13.86
C ILE A 224 -0.32 16.56 14.16
N ALA A 225 -0.28 15.74 13.12
CA ALA A 225 -0.12 14.28 13.23
C ALA A 225 1.21 13.86 13.92
N LEU A 226 2.26 14.64 13.73
CA LEU A 226 3.63 14.31 14.19
C LEU A 226 4.06 15.09 15.44
N GLU A 227 3.18 15.88 16.06
CA GLU A 227 3.56 16.80 17.16
C GLU A 227 4.14 16.08 18.39
N ASP A 228 3.65 14.87 18.68
CA ASP A 228 4.02 14.09 19.87
C ASP A 228 5.28 13.22 19.67
N PHE A 229 5.88 13.21 18.46
CA PHE A 229 7.03 12.37 18.17
C PHE A 229 8.37 13.05 18.42
N THR A 230 9.29 12.28 19.01
CA THR A 230 10.69 12.72 19.26
C THR A 230 11.44 12.89 17.95
N LYS A 231 12.33 13.88 17.88
CA LYS A 231 13.20 14.18 16.74
C LYS A 231 14.67 14.13 17.07
N GLU A 232 15.47 13.72 16.05
CA GLU A 232 16.90 13.96 15.99
C GLU A 232 17.20 14.68 14.66
N GLY A 233 17.50 15.97 14.71
CA GLY A 233 17.55 16.83 13.52
C GLY A 233 16.21 16.89 12.82
N ASP A 234 16.17 16.54 11.54
CA ASP A 234 14.93 16.50 10.73
C ASP A 234 14.16 15.19 10.84
N PHE A 235 14.74 14.15 11.47
CA PHE A 235 14.16 12.82 11.54
C PHE A 235 13.28 12.62 12.77
N TYR A 236 12.04 12.18 12.57
CA TYR A 236 11.19 11.63 13.60
C TYR A 236 11.61 10.19 13.90
N LEU A 237 11.56 9.82 15.18
CA LEU A 237 12.05 8.55 15.69
C LEU A 237 10.89 7.67 16.16
N SER A 238 11.04 6.36 15.98
CA SER A 238 10.18 5.36 16.61
C SER A 238 10.70 5.06 18.01
N SER A 239 9.80 4.86 18.96
CA SER A 239 10.10 4.34 20.30
C SER A 239 10.33 2.81 20.31
N ALA A 240 10.29 2.15 19.14
CA ALA A 240 10.49 0.70 19.04
C ALA A 240 11.87 0.28 19.55
N MET A 241 11.91 -0.88 20.22
CA MET A 241 13.12 -1.44 20.82
C MET A 241 14.26 -1.55 19.80
N GLU A 242 15.44 -1.09 20.19
CA GLU A 242 16.68 -1.32 19.45
C GLU A 242 17.04 -2.81 19.48
N LYS A 243 16.55 -3.55 18.50
CA LYS A 243 17.04 -4.90 18.23
C LYS A 243 18.22 -4.76 17.27
N ASN A 244 19.41 -5.17 17.72
CA ASN A 244 20.55 -5.29 16.83
C ASN A 244 20.29 -6.49 15.88
N SER A 245 19.94 -6.19 14.63
CA SER A 245 19.78 -7.20 13.59
C SER A 245 20.65 -6.85 12.40
N PRO A 246 21.39 -7.79 11.83
CA PRO A 246 22.17 -7.52 10.63
C PRO A 246 21.27 -7.18 9.47
N VAL A 247 21.70 -6.21 8.65
CA VAL A 247 21.04 -5.91 7.37
C VAL A 247 21.55 -6.90 6.34
N HIS A 248 20.69 -7.82 5.92
CA HIS A 248 21.02 -8.87 4.94
C HIS A 248 20.49 -8.53 3.54
N THR A 249 20.79 -9.36 2.56
CA THR A 249 20.30 -9.21 1.18
C THR A 249 18.85 -9.67 1.11
N VAL A 250 17.97 -8.85 0.49
CA VAL A 250 16.54 -9.12 0.34
C VAL A 250 16.08 -8.80 -1.08
N PRO A 251 15.34 -9.71 -1.75
CA PRO A 251 14.61 -9.39 -2.97
C PRO A 251 13.32 -8.65 -2.62
N LEU A 252 13.27 -7.36 -2.88
CA LEU A 252 12.11 -6.51 -2.63
C LEU A 252 11.08 -6.60 -3.75
N ALA A 253 9.82 -6.49 -3.39
CA ALA A 253 8.72 -6.37 -4.33
C ALA A 253 8.79 -5.07 -5.16
N GLY A 254 8.14 -5.04 -6.31
CA GLY A 254 7.80 -3.77 -6.95
C GLY A 254 6.84 -2.96 -6.07
N PHE A 255 7.03 -1.65 -6.00
CA PHE A 255 6.29 -0.76 -5.09
C PHE A 255 6.48 -1.12 -3.60
N ASP A 256 7.62 -1.69 -3.20
CA ASP A 256 7.91 -1.98 -1.79
C ASP A 256 8.10 -0.69 -0.99
N GLU A 257 7.57 -0.66 0.24
CA GLU A 257 7.61 0.49 1.16
C GLU A 257 9.05 0.91 1.50
N TRP A 258 10.03 0.02 1.36
CA TRP A 258 11.46 0.34 1.50
C TRP A 258 11.91 1.45 0.54
N ILE A 259 11.33 1.52 -0.65
CA ILE A 259 11.66 2.51 -1.69
C ILE A 259 10.59 3.60 -1.76
N ILE A 260 9.30 3.23 -1.77
CA ILE A 260 8.23 4.20 -1.99
C ILE A 260 7.80 4.95 -0.75
N GLY A 261 8.14 4.47 0.44
CA GLY A 261 7.78 5.09 1.72
C GLY A 261 8.43 6.47 1.97
N TYR A 262 9.35 6.90 1.11
CA TYR A 262 10.15 8.12 1.29
C TYR A 262 10.16 8.98 0.03
N ILE A 263 10.23 10.31 0.22
CA ILE A 263 10.44 11.25 -0.89
C ILE A 263 11.92 11.30 -1.29
N ASP A 264 12.82 11.35 -0.30
CA ASP A 264 14.26 11.21 -0.52
C ASP A 264 14.67 9.74 -0.42
N ARG A 265 15.03 9.17 -1.55
CA ARG A 265 15.43 7.77 -1.71
C ARG A 265 16.93 7.58 -1.76
N SER A 266 17.72 8.64 -1.76
CA SER A 266 19.18 8.60 -1.92
C SER A 266 19.88 7.72 -0.87
N ILE A 267 19.24 7.52 0.29
CA ILE A 267 19.74 6.65 1.36
C ILE A 267 19.74 5.17 0.92
N VAL A 268 18.72 4.73 0.19
CA VAL A 268 18.48 3.31 -0.14
C VAL A 268 18.61 3.00 -1.62
N LEU A 269 18.45 4.00 -2.49
CA LEU A 269 18.51 3.88 -3.95
C LEU A 269 19.65 4.75 -4.49
N PRO A 270 20.83 4.15 -4.81
CA PRO A 270 21.93 4.84 -5.49
C PRO A 270 21.48 5.37 -6.86
N GLU A 271 22.11 6.49 -7.30
CA GLU A 271 21.74 7.20 -8.53
C GLU A 271 21.84 6.31 -9.78
N GLU A 272 22.84 5.45 -9.84
CA GLU A 272 23.04 4.51 -10.95
C GLU A 272 21.89 3.51 -11.14
N TRP A 273 21.10 3.26 -10.10
CA TRP A 273 19.94 2.37 -10.13
C TRP A 273 18.62 3.10 -10.34
N HIS A 274 18.61 4.44 -10.28
CA HIS A 274 17.37 5.21 -10.26
C HIS A 274 16.47 4.90 -11.47
N GLU A 275 16.98 5.04 -12.71
CA GLU A 275 16.20 4.79 -13.93
C GLU A 275 15.85 3.30 -14.13
N ALA A 276 16.70 2.40 -13.61
CA ALA A 276 16.45 0.96 -13.68
C ALA A 276 15.27 0.53 -12.79
N ILE A 277 15.11 1.19 -11.64
CA ILE A 277 14.07 0.87 -10.64
C ILE A 277 12.82 1.73 -10.82
N ILE A 278 12.96 3.03 -11.11
CA ILE A 278 11.84 3.96 -11.21
C ILE A 278 11.69 4.41 -12.66
N THR A 279 10.60 3.99 -13.30
CA THR A 279 10.33 4.39 -14.68
C THR A 279 9.77 5.82 -14.77
N LYS A 280 9.87 6.44 -15.94
CA LYS A 280 9.28 7.76 -16.23
C LYS A 280 7.77 7.84 -15.97
N ASN A 281 7.07 6.70 -16.02
CA ASN A 281 5.64 6.58 -15.74
C ASN A 281 5.32 6.28 -14.26
N GLY A 282 6.30 6.37 -13.36
CA GLY A 282 6.11 6.13 -11.93
C GLY A 282 5.90 4.67 -11.54
N ILE A 283 6.37 3.72 -12.36
CA ILE A 283 6.38 2.30 -12.01
C ILE A 283 7.66 2.02 -11.23
N PHE A 284 7.51 1.45 -10.05
CA PHE A 284 8.60 0.97 -9.21
C PHE A 284 8.81 -0.53 -9.45
N ARG A 285 9.97 -0.89 -10.00
CA ARG A 285 10.31 -2.28 -10.32
C ARG A 285 10.82 -3.00 -9.08
N PRO A 286 10.74 -4.35 -9.07
CA PRO A 286 11.34 -5.17 -8.03
C PRO A 286 12.86 -4.97 -7.98
N ALA A 287 13.42 -4.91 -6.77
CA ALA A 287 14.84 -4.63 -6.55
C ALA A 287 15.47 -5.66 -5.61
N ILE A 288 16.77 -5.90 -5.76
CA ILE A 288 17.58 -6.61 -4.77
C ILE A 288 18.32 -5.55 -3.95
N ILE A 289 18.16 -5.61 -2.63
CA ILE A 289 18.95 -4.78 -1.72
C ILE A 289 20.04 -5.63 -1.04
N SER A 290 21.21 -5.04 -0.85
CA SER A 290 22.29 -5.59 -0.03
C SER A 290 22.85 -4.47 0.84
N ALA A 291 23.13 -4.77 2.11
CA ALA A 291 23.46 -3.75 3.11
C ALA A 291 22.45 -2.57 3.14
N GLY A 292 21.19 -2.84 2.77
CA GLY A 292 20.09 -1.89 2.73
C GLY A 292 20.05 -0.95 1.52
N GLN A 293 20.93 -1.12 0.55
CA GLN A 293 20.95 -0.35 -0.69
C GLN A 293 20.61 -1.22 -1.90
N VAL A 294 19.95 -0.63 -2.90
CA VAL A 294 19.68 -1.31 -4.16
C VAL A 294 21.01 -1.64 -4.87
N VAL A 295 21.18 -2.91 -5.22
CA VAL A 295 22.34 -3.42 -5.93
C VAL A 295 21.97 -4.08 -7.25
N ASP A 296 20.69 -4.42 -7.45
CA ASP A 296 20.20 -5.01 -8.70
C ASP A 296 18.67 -4.86 -8.79
N LYS A 297 18.12 -5.14 -9.96
CA LYS A 297 16.70 -5.35 -10.22
C LYS A 297 16.43 -6.82 -10.48
N TRP A 298 15.20 -7.27 -10.27
CA TRP A 298 14.82 -8.62 -10.64
C TRP A 298 13.44 -8.66 -11.31
N GLU A 299 13.18 -9.74 -12.00
CA GLU A 299 11.88 -10.03 -12.60
C GLU A 299 11.31 -11.30 -12.00
N LYS A 300 9.98 -11.46 -12.06
CA LYS A 300 9.33 -12.66 -11.52
C LYS A 300 9.90 -13.90 -12.23
N PRO A 301 10.61 -14.79 -11.51
CA PRO A 301 11.22 -15.96 -12.10
C PRO A 301 10.13 -16.95 -12.55
N LYS A 302 10.37 -17.62 -13.66
CA LYS A 302 9.51 -18.68 -14.18
C LYS A 302 9.84 -20.04 -13.55
N LYS A 303 11.09 -20.25 -13.19
CA LYS A 303 11.60 -21.50 -12.61
C LYS A 303 12.52 -21.23 -11.42
N LYS A 304 12.53 -22.15 -10.44
CA LYS A 304 13.46 -22.12 -9.30
C LYS A 304 14.93 -21.99 -9.72
N ALA A 305 15.33 -22.67 -10.79
CA ALA A 305 16.71 -22.66 -11.27
C ALA A 305 17.23 -21.26 -11.72
N GLU A 306 16.33 -20.28 -11.91
CA GLU A 306 16.68 -18.89 -12.20
C GLU A 306 17.11 -18.12 -10.94
N LEU A 307 16.86 -18.67 -9.75
CA LEU A 307 17.09 -18.05 -8.44
C LEU A 307 18.40 -18.59 -7.83
N THR A 308 19.45 -17.79 -7.90
CA THR A 308 20.76 -18.14 -7.35
C THR A 308 21.05 -17.32 -6.08
N GLY A 309 21.54 -18.01 -5.03
CA GLY A 309 21.85 -17.39 -3.74
C GLY A 309 20.76 -17.61 -2.67
N ASP A 310 21.22 -17.72 -1.42
CA ASP A 310 20.37 -18.10 -0.27
C ASP A 310 19.27 -17.07 0.06
N TYR A 311 19.46 -15.82 -0.32
CA TYR A 311 18.47 -14.76 -0.10
C TYR A 311 17.15 -14.99 -0.87
N TRP A 312 17.11 -15.90 -1.85
CA TRP A 312 15.91 -16.32 -2.55
C TRP A 312 15.09 -17.38 -1.80
N ASN A 313 15.65 -18.05 -0.78
CA ASN A 313 14.98 -19.14 -0.10
C ASN A 313 13.59 -18.76 0.40
N ARG A 314 13.44 -17.56 0.93
CA ARG A 314 12.13 -17.05 1.39
C ARG A 314 11.14 -16.84 0.26
N TYR A 315 11.58 -16.34 -0.90
CA TYR A 315 10.74 -16.17 -2.08
C TYR A 315 10.34 -17.53 -2.68
N ILE A 316 11.28 -18.48 -2.72
CA ILE A 316 11.03 -19.87 -3.15
C ILE A 316 9.96 -20.51 -2.26
N GLN A 317 10.08 -20.38 -0.95
CA GLN A 317 9.09 -20.87 0.02
C GLN A 317 7.75 -20.18 -0.19
N PHE A 318 7.73 -18.84 -0.30
CA PHE A 318 6.52 -18.06 -0.54
C PHE A 318 5.74 -18.52 -1.76
N ARG A 319 6.43 -18.84 -2.84
CA ARG A 319 5.86 -19.28 -4.13
C ARG A 319 5.57 -20.78 -4.19
N ASN A 320 5.88 -21.54 -3.15
CA ASN A 320 5.80 -23.00 -3.13
C ASN A 320 6.54 -23.65 -4.33
N MET A 321 7.74 -23.15 -4.62
CA MET A 321 8.61 -23.60 -5.73
C MET A 321 9.58 -24.70 -5.26
N LEU A 322 9.20 -25.51 -4.29
CA LEU A 322 10.01 -26.59 -3.69
C LEU A 322 10.16 -27.79 -4.62
#